data_3d823af5b655636cbb967c235ee2df8e
#
_entry.id   3d823af5b655636cbb967c235ee2df8e
#
_cell.length_a   1.000
_cell.length_b   1.000
_cell.length_c   1.000
_cell.angle_alpha   90.00
_cell.angle_beta   90.00
_cell.angle_gamma   90.00
#
_symmetry.space_group_name_H-M   'P 1'
#
loop_
_entity.id
_entity.type
_entity.pdbx_description
1 polymer ?
#
loop_
_entity_poly.entity_id
_entity_poly.type
_entity_poly.pdbx_seq_one_letter_code
_entity_poly.pdbx_strand_id
1 'polypeptide(L)'
;MSLRYFLDKAREEGLLRTISEEVDPRLEMAKVISRLEGPPLLFEQVAGYGLPVLASVCGARENLALDLGAGTAELLFVLAEALANPDSPELLHTGPCQEVIEERVDLHKLPILTHLPQDGGPYITAGVAVTKDPELGRNAAFHRLLLLDQSHLVARLVEGRGTDTLVRKSSQDVEVAICIGSSIPVLLAAATSPGPGVDELSIANTLQPTPLVRCRTVDLEVPADTEIVLEGHITASTAAEGPFLDLTGTMDLVRQGHVVEISCITHRHDAIYQALLPGGKEHRLLMGMPRELTIYAEVSKVCKCTNVVLTPGSGSWLHGVVQIEKRDPDDGRRAIDAAFSGHPSMKRVVIVDGDVDV
;
A
#
# COMPACT_ATOMS: atom_id res chain seq x y z
N MET A 1 6.30 -2.20 -15.03
CA MET A 1 6.40 -3.65 -14.67
C MET A 1 5.21 -4.03 -13.80
N SER A 2 4.79 -5.31 -13.81
CA SER A 2 3.54 -5.75 -13.19
C SER A 2 3.78 -6.57 -11.92
N LEU A 3 2.73 -6.82 -11.15
CA LEU A 3 2.73 -7.79 -10.05
C LEU A 3 3.20 -9.18 -10.52
N ARG A 4 2.88 -9.57 -11.75
CA ARG A 4 3.29 -10.85 -12.35
C ARG A 4 4.79 -10.95 -12.58
N TYR A 5 5.44 -9.84 -12.94
CA TYR A 5 6.90 -9.79 -13.03
C TYR A 5 7.57 -10.15 -11.69
N PHE A 6 7.06 -9.60 -10.60
CA PHE A 6 7.52 -10.00 -9.26
C PHE A 6 7.25 -11.47 -8.97
N LEU A 7 6.04 -11.98 -9.30
CA LEU A 7 5.70 -13.38 -9.09
C LEU A 7 6.62 -14.34 -9.83
N ASP A 8 6.96 -14.02 -11.07
CA ASP A 8 7.86 -14.86 -11.87
C ASP A 8 9.26 -14.89 -11.27
N LYS A 9 9.80 -13.73 -10.88
CA LYS A 9 11.07 -13.66 -10.15
C LYS A 9 11.04 -14.42 -8.83
N ALA A 10 9.99 -14.23 -8.03
CA ALA A 10 9.85 -14.91 -6.74
C ALA A 10 9.75 -16.44 -6.91
N ARG A 11 9.15 -16.91 -8.03
CA ARG A 11 9.09 -18.33 -8.38
C ARG A 11 10.47 -18.85 -8.80
N GLU A 12 11.18 -18.12 -9.64
CA GLU A 12 12.54 -18.47 -10.10
C GLU A 12 13.52 -18.59 -8.92
N GLU A 13 13.43 -17.68 -7.96
CA GLU A 13 14.26 -17.68 -6.74
C GLU A 13 13.76 -18.63 -5.64
N GLY A 14 12.66 -19.35 -5.86
CA GLY A 14 12.10 -20.29 -4.89
C GLY A 14 11.50 -19.62 -3.64
N LEU A 15 11.19 -18.35 -3.71
CA LEU A 15 10.59 -17.57 -2.61
C LEU A 15 9.07 -17.70 -2.58
N LEU A 16 8.42 -17.85 -3.76
CA LEU A 16 6.98 -18.00 -3.85
C LEU A 16 6.51 -19.29 -3.22
N ARG A 17 5.59 -19.20 -2.26
CA ARG A 17 4.91 -20.37 -1.69
C ARG A 17 3.53 -20.51 -2.29
N THR A 18 3.27 -21.62 -2.96
CA THR A 18 1.98 -21.95 -3.52
C THR A 18 1.21 -22.85 -2.56
N ILE A 19 -0.06 -22.52 -2.34
CA ILE A 19 -1.00 -23.28 -1.51
C ILE A 19 -2.08 -23.78 -2.46
N SER A 20 -2.06 -25.09 -2.75
CA SER A 20 -2.94 -25.72 -3.73
C SER A 20 -4.21 -26.31 -3.10
N GLU A 21 -4.24 -26.42 -1.77
CA GLU A 21 -5.45 -26.80 -1.05
C GLU A 21 -6.46 -25.65 -1.10
N GLU A 22 -7.76 -26.00 -1.12
CA GLU A 22 -8.84 -25.03 -1.05
C GLU A 22 -8.86 -24.33 0.32
N VAL A 23 -8.85 -23.00 0.35
CA VAL A 23 -8.81 -22.17 1.57
C VAL A 23 -9.97 -21.18 1.59
N ASP A 24 -10.66 -21.10 2.75
CA ASP A 24 -11.75 -20.15 2.96
C ASP A 24 -11.18 -18.72 3.17
N PRO A 25 -11.59 -17.71 2.38
CA PRO A 25 -11.20 -16.31 2.61
C PRO A 25 -11.74 -15.75 3.92
N ARG A 26 -12.73 -16.40 4.52
CA ARG A 26 -13.25 -16.02 5.82
C ARG A 26 -12.43 -16.67 6.94
N LEU A 27 -11.54 -15.88 7.55
CA LEU A 27 -10.73 -16.21 8.72
C LEU A 27 -9.60 -17.24 8.48
N GLU A 28 -9.78 -18.24 7.63
CA GLU A 28 -8.79 -19.30 7.45
C GLU A 28 -7.56 -18.78 6.71
N MET A 29 -7.77 -18.10 5.58
CA MET A 29 -6.68 -17.53 4.78
C MET A 29 -5.83 -16.55 5.60
N ALA A 30 -6.46 -15.71 6.41
CA ALA A 30 -5.76 -14.78 7.31
C ALA A 30 -4.86 -15.52 8.33
N LYS A 31 -5.30 -16.69 8.84
CA LYS A 31 -4.49 -17.52 9.75
C LYS A 31 -3.28 -18.13 9.04
N VAL A 32 -3.46 -18.58 7.79
CA VAL A 32 -2.35 -19.11 6.98
C VAL A 32 -1.32 -18.02 6.72
N ILE A 33 -1.77 -16.85 6.26
CA ILE A 33 -0.91 -15.67 6.02
C ILE A 33 -0.14 -15.32 7.29
N SER A 34 -0.82 -15.22 8.44
CA SER A 34 -0.19 -14.89 9.72
C SER A 34 0.87 -15.91 10.18
N ARG A 35 0.74 -17.17 9.79
CA ARG A 35 1.70 -18.23 10.13
C ARG A 35 2.93 -18.26 9.22
N LEU A 36 2.77 -17.80 7.98
CA LEU A 36 3.77 -17.90 6.92
C LEU A 36 4.34 -16.53 6.53
N GLU A 37 4.17 -15.51 7.36
CA GLU A 37 4.59 -14.13 7.09
C GLU A 37 6.03 -14.01 6.58
N GLY A 38 6.21 -13.22 5.53
CA GLY A 38 7.49 -12.91 4.89
C GLY A 38 7.50 -13.27 3.40
N PRO A 39 7.49 -14.54 3.01
CA PRO A 39 7.45 -14.92 1.60
C PRO A 39 6.10 -14.59 0.96
N PRO A 40 6.05 -14.32 -0.36
CA PRO A 40 4.79 -14.18 -1.08
C PRO A 40 4.03 -15.52 -1.10
N LEU A 41 2.71 -15.47 -0.90
CA LEU A 41 1.81 -16.60 -0.78
C LEU A 41 0.77 -16.56 -1.89
N LEU A 42 0.75 -17.56 -2.77
CA LEU A 42 -0.27 -17.72 -3.81
C LEU A 42 -1.23 -18.85 -3.41
N PHE A 43 -2.49 -18.51 -3.16
CA PHE A 43 -3.59 -19.44 -2.94
C PHE A 43 -4.27 -19.71 -4.28
N GLU A 44 -4.09 -20.91 -4.83
CA GLU A 44 -4.62 -21.27 -6.15
C GLU A 44 -6.12 -21.57 -6.12
N GLN A 45 -6.61 -22.11 -5.00
CA GLN A 45 -8.01 -22.49 -4.83
C GLN A 45 -8.61 -21.75 -3.62
N VAL A 46 -9.62 -20.93 -3.91
CA VAL A 46 -10.31 -20.12 -2.89
C VAL A 46 -11.76 -20.57 -2.81
N ALA A 47 -12.19 -21.02 -1.64
CA ALA A 47 -13.53 -21.58 -1.44
C ALA A 47 -14.62 -20.59 -1.88
N GLY A 48 -15.41 -21.02 -2.87
CA GLY A 48 -16.52 -20.24 -3.43
C GLY A 48 -16.14 -19.18 -4.48
N TYR A 49 -14.86 -19.09 -4.88
CA TYR A 49 -14.38 -18.07 -5.83
C TYR A 49 -13.52 -18.70 -6.94
N GLY A 50 -13.58 -18.08 -8.13
CA GLY A 50 -12.77 -18.49 -9.29
C GLY A 50 -11.44 -17.77 -9.42
N LEU A 51 -11.15 -16.79 -8.56
CA LEU A 51 -9.91 -16.02 -8.61
C LEU A 51 -8.92 -16.53 -7.56
N PRO A 52 -7.64 -16.74 -7.93
CA PRO A 52 -6.59 -16.99 -6.97
C PRO A 52 -6.31 -15.73 -6.13
N VAL A 53 -5.78 -15.93 -4.91
CA VAL A 53 -5.39 -14.84 -4.00
C VAL A 53 -3.89 -14.83 -3.80
N LEU A 54 -3.29 -13.64 -3.91
CA LEU A 54 -1.89 -13.40 -3.60
C LEU A 54 -1.78 -12.52 -2.37
N ALA A 55 -0.94 -12.91 -1.41
CA ALA A 55 -0.68 -12.15 -0.19
C ALA A 55 0.82 -12.08 0.11
N SER A 56 1.19 -11.21 1.03
CA SER A 56 2.58 -10.99 1.49
C SER A 56 3.55 -10.57 0.37
N VAL A 57 3.08 -9.86 -0.63
CA VAL A 57 3.88 -9.33 -1.74
C VAL A 57 5.03 -8.45 -1.21
N CYS A 58 4.71 -7.54 -0.31
CA CYS A 58 5.67 -6.69 0.39
C CYS A 58 5.99 -7.21 1.80
N GLY A 59 5.90 -8.53 2.04
CA GLY A 59 6.03 -9.15 3.37
C GLY A 59 7.45 -9.15 3.95
N ALA A 60 8.47 -8.90 3.13
CA ALA A 60 9.88 -8.84 3.52
C ALA A 60 10.64 -7.83 2.65
N ARG A 61 11.74 -7.26 3.19
CA ARG A 61 12.62 -6.35 2.42
C ARG A 61 13.25 -7.04 1.22
N GLU A 62 13.49 -8.33 1.33
CA GLU A 62 14.03 -9.19 0.27
C GLU A 62 13.09 -9.24 -0.94
N ASN A 63 11.77 -9.24 -0.73
CA ASN A 63 10.78 -9.21 -1.82
C ASN A 63 10.86 -7.88 -2.58
N LEU A 64 11.01 -6.76 -1.85
CA LEU A 64 11.15 -5.43 -2.44
C LEU A 64 12.47 -5.30 -3.20
N ALA A 65 13.55 -5.77 -2.60
CA ALA A 65 14.89 -5.79 -3.18
C ALA A 65 14.94 -6.62 -4.48
N LEU A 66 14.31 -7.80 -4.46
CA LEU A 66 14.20 -8.68 -5.62
C LEU A 66 13.46 -7.99 -6.79
N ASP A 67 12.32 -7.36 -6.51
CA ASP A 67 11.53 -6.70 -7.55
C ASP A 67 12.28 -5.48 -8.12
N LEU A 68 12.81 -4.63 -7.25
CA LEU A 68 13.50 -3.40 -7.64
C LEU A 68 14.92 -3.64 -8.20
N GLY A 69 15.46 -4.86 -8.08
CA GLY A 69 16.83 -5.19 -8.52
C GLY A 69 17.89 -4.46 -7.71
N ALA A 70 17.65 -4.24 -6.41
CA ALA A 70 18.53 -3.54 -5.48
C ALA A 70 18.90 -4.43 -4.29
N GLY A 71 19.92 -4.08 -3.52
CA GLY A 71 20.19 -4.70 -2.23
C GLY A 71 19.23 -4.22 -1.16
N THR A 72 18.95 -5.05 -0.13
CA THR A 72 18.08 -4.64 0.99
C THR A 72 18.57 -3.39 1.71
N ALA A 73 19.88 -3.21 1.84
CA ALA A 73 20.52 -2.02 2.43
C ALA A 73 20.40 -0.76 1.54
N GLU A 74 20.12 -0.94 0.25
CA GLU A 74 20.01 0.15 -0.72
C GLU A 74 18.57 0.68 -0.84
N LEU A 75 17.58 -0.07 -0.37
CA LEU A 75 16.16 0.26 -0.54
C LEU A 75 15.79 1.67 -0.06
N LEU A 76 16.36 2.10 1.09
CA LEU A 76 16.15 3.44 1.62
C LEU A 76 16.57 4.52 0.60
N PHE A 77 17.72 4.34 -0.03
CA PHE A 77 18.29 5.32 -0.97
C PHE A 77 17.57 5.29 -2.31
N VAL A 78 17.20 4.09 -2.81
CA VAL A 78 16.41 3.93 -4.04
C VAL A 78 15.06 4.64 -3.91
N LEU A 79 14.38 4.48 -2.78
CA LEU A 79 13.12 5.16 -2.50
C LEU A 79 13.30 6.67 -2.30
N ALA A 80 14.38 7.09 -1.61
CA ALA A 80 14.68 8.51 -1.43
C ALA A 80 14.94 9.23 -2.76
N GLU A 81 15.67 8.59 -3.67
CA GLU A 81 15.94 9.11 -5.01
C GLU A 81 14.67 9.22 -5.85
N ALA A 82 13.82 8.18 -5.84
CA ALA A 82 12.56 8.20 -6.56
C ALA A 82 11.59 9.30 -6.04
N LEU A 83 11.59 9.52 -4.73
CA LEU A 83 10.79 10.58 -4.11
C LEU A 83 11.29 11.99 -4.45
N ALA A 84 12.62 12.15 -4.58
CA ALA A 84 13.24 13.42 -4.93
C ALA A 84 13.10 13.77 -6.42
N ASN A 85 13.02 12.78 -7.29
CA ASN A 85 13.03 12.92 -8.75
C ASN A 85 11.87 12.12 -9.40
N PRO A 86 10.60 12.45 -9.10
CA PRO A 86 9.46 11.73 -9.68
C PRO A 86 9.39 11.98 -11.19
N ASP A 87 9.23 10.90 -11.98
CA ASP A 87 9.12 10.93 -13.43
C ASP A 87 7.70 10.56 -13.88
N SER A 88 7.13 11.37 -14.76
CA SER A 88 5.74 11.20 -15.20
C SER A 88 5.57 9.92 -16.02
N PRO A 89 4.58 9.06 -15.68
CA PRO A 89 4.34 7.84 -16.41
C PRO A 89 3.75 8.08 -17.80
N GLU A 90 4.04 7.17 -18.74
CA GLU A 90 3.44 7.16 -20.07
C GLU A 90 1.96 6.80 -19.99
N LEU A 91 1.13 7.47 -20.80
CA LEU A 91 -0.29 7.15 -20.95
C LEU A 91 -0.49 6.28 -22.19
N LEU A 92 -0.97 5.05 -21.98
CA LEU A 92 -1.30 4.10 -23.03
C LEU A 92 -2.79 4.21 -23.41
N HIS A 93 -3.14 3.72 -24.61
CA HIS A 93 -4.52 3.65 -25.07
C HIS A 93 -5.35 2.55 -24.39
N THR A 94 -4.71 1.44 -24.04
CA THR A 94 -5.32 0.28 -23.37
C THR A 94 -4.26 -0.47 -22.59
N GLY A 95 -4.68 -1.27 -21.62
CA GLY A 95 -3.77 -2.09 -20.80
C GLY A 95 -4.43 -3.38 -20.34
N PRO A 96 -3.63 -4.31 -19.80
CA PRO A 96 -4.12 -5.59 -19.32
C PRO A 96 -5.25 -5.50 -18.29
N CYS A 97 -5.27 -4.46 -17.45
CA CYS A 97 -6.35 -4.24 -16.48
C CYS A 97 -7.73 -3.98 -17.13
N GLN A 98 -7.81 -3.86 -18.46
CA GLN A 98 -9.03 -3.57 -19.21
C GLN A 98 -9.40 -4.70 -20.19
N GLU A 99 -8.85 -5.90 -20.05
CA GLU A 99 -9.17 -7.05 -20.88
C GLU A 99 -10.62 -7.49 -20.72
N VAL A 100 -11.18 -7.35 -19.51
CA VAL A 100 -12.58 -7.62 -19.20
C VAL A 100 -13.19 -6.36 -18.58
N ILE A 101 -14.43 -6.05 -18.98
CA ILE A 101 -15.18 -4.89 -18.46
C ILE A 101 -16.54 -5.41 -17.97
N GLU A 102 -16.81 -5.24 -16.68
CA GLU A 102 -18.07 -5.59 -16.03
C GLU A 102 -18.84 -4.31 -15.65
N GLU A 103 -19.81 -3.91 -16.47
CA GLU A 103 -20.71 -2.78 -16.18
C GLU A 103 -21.79 -3.16 -15.13
N ARG A 104 -22.10 -4.44 -15.01
CA ARG A 104 -22.95 -4.96 -13.93
C ARG A 104 -22.09 -5.37 -12.76
N VAL A 105 -21.89 -4.44 -11.84
CA VAL A 105 -21.06 -4.64 -10.67
C VAL A 105 -21.62 -5.69 -9.72
N ASP A 106 -20.76 -6.61 -9.30
CA ASP A 106 -21.00 -7.55 -8.21
C ASP A 106 -19.71 -7.83 -7.43
N LEU A 107 -19.47 -7.04 -6.39
CA LEU A 107 -18.29 -7.15 -5.53
C LEU A 107 -18.21 -8.49 -4.77
N HIS A 108 -19.33 -9.23 -4.64
CA HIS A 108 -19.34 -10.55 -4.03
C HIS A 108 -18.65 -11.63 -4.88
N LYS A 109 -18.31 -11.33 -6.14
CA LYS A 109 -17.47 -12.21 -6.96
C LYS A 109 -15.99 -12.15 -6.58
N LEU A 110 -15.56 -11.12 -5.85
CA LEU A 110 -14.17 -10.96 -5.41
C LEU A 110 -13.97 -11.68 -4.07
N PRO A 111 -12.85 -12.40 -3.89
CA PRO A 111 -12.52 -13.09 -2.65
C PRO A 111 -12.04 -12.11 -1.57
N ILE A 112 -12.93 -11.18 -1.17
CA ILE A 112 -12.63 -10.16 -0.16
C ILE A 112 -12.56 -10.83 1.21
N LEU A 113 -11.42 -10.70 1.89
CA LEU A 113 -11.15 -11.42 3.13
C LEU A 113 -11.87 -10.82 4.34
N THR A 114 -12.35 -11.70 5.23
CA THR A 114 -12.58 -11.37 6.64
C THR A 114 -11.39 -11.88 7.43
N HIS A 115 -10.64 -11.01 8.08
CA HIS A 115 -9.36 -11.37 8.69
C HIS A 115 -9.51 -11.86 10.12
N LEU A 116 -10.39 -11.22 10.92
CA LEU A 116 -10.65 -11.55 12.31
C LEU A 116 -12.15 -11.70 12.59
N PRO A 117 -12.53 -12.51 13.59
CA PRO A 117 -13.95 -12.62 13.99
C PRO A 117 -14.59 -11.32 14.47
N GLN A 118 -13.75 -10.35 14.89
CA GLN A 118 -14.18 -9.05 15.39
C GLN A 118 -14.30 -7.98 14.30
N ASP A 119 -13.82 -8.25 13.09
CA ASP A 119 -13.90 -7.30 11.98
C ASP A 119 -15.37 -6.96 11.67
N GLY A 120 -15.61 -5.72 11.23
CA GLY A 120 -16.95 -5.27 10.82
C GLY A 120 -17.53 -6.01 9.62
N GLY A 121 -16.73 -6.78 8.90
CA GLY A 121 -17.06 -7.56 7.72
C GLY A 121 -15.85 -7.87 6.85
N PRO A 122 -16.05 -8.25 5.57
CA PRO A 122 -14.97 -8.42 4.62
C PRO A 122 -14.35 -7.06 4.22
N TYR A 123 -13.02 -7.01 4.10
CA TYR A 123 -12.27 -5.79 3.77
C TYR A 123 -11.35 -5.97 2.57
N ILE A 124 -11.39 -5.03 1.63
CA ILE A 124 -10.31 -4.82 0.67
C ILE A 124 -9.19 -4.06 1.41
N THR A 125 -8.04 -4.69 1.54
CA THR A 125 -6.90 -4.19 2.34
C THR A 125 -5.67 -3.82 1.53
N ALA A 126 -5.56 -4.34 0.29
CA ALA A 126 -4.47 -4.05 -0.63
C ALA A 126 -4.87 -3.11 -1.77
N GLY A 127 -6.04 -2.47 -1.69
CA GLY A 127 -6.52 -1.54 -2.69
C GLY A 127 -5.81 -0.19 -2.62
N VAL A 128 -5.22 0.24 -3.74
CA VAL A 128 -4.69 1.59 -3.92
C VAL A 128 -5.76 2.45 -4.58
N ALA A 129 -6.29 3.42 -3.86
CA ALA A 129 -7.30 4.34 -4.36
C ALA A 129 -6.63 5.53 -5.07
N VAL A 130 -6.94 5.71 -6.33
CA VAL A 130 -6.53 6.86 -7.16
C VAL A 130 -7.68 7.86 -7.18
N THR A 131 -7.39 9.11 -6.87
CA THR A 131 -8.30 10.26 -6.95
C THR A 131 -7.58 11.42 -7.64
N LYS A 132 -8.30 12.49 -8.02
CA LYS A 132 -7.71 13.64 -8.68
C LYS A 132 -8.27 14.94 -8.09
N ASP A 133 -7.41 15.70 -7.44
CA ASP A 133 -7.74 17.04 -6.98
C ASP A 133 -7.57 18.02 -8.16
N PRO A 134 -8.55 18.93 -8.44
CA PRO A 134 -8.45 19.87 -9.54
C PRO A 134 -7.24 20.83 -9.46
N GLU A 135 -6.74 21.10 -8.26
CA GLU A 135 -5.62 22.03 -8.01
C GLU A 135 -4.29 21.30 -7.83
N LEU A 136 -4.31 20.14 -7.13
CA LEU A 136 -3.11 19.40 -6.73
C LEU A 136 -2.78 18.23 -7.65
N GLY A 137 -3.71 17.82 -8.52
CA GLY A 137 -3.52 16.70 -9.43
C GLY A 137 -3.85 15.33 -8.81
N ARG A 138 -3.26 14.28 -9.36
CA ARG A 138 -3.51 12.89 -8.96
C ARG A 138 -2.91 12.59 -7.59
N ASN A 139 -3.63 11.75 -6.83
CA ASN A 139 -3.20 11.20 -5.56
C ASN A 139 -3.51 9.70 -5.54
N ALA A 140 -2.56 8.88 -5.14
CA ALA A 140 -2.72 7.45 -5.00
C ALA A 140 -2.37 7.02 -3.57
N ALA A 141 -3.33 6.43 -2.84
CA ALA A 141 -3.16 6.09 -1.43
C ALA A 141 -3.89 4.81 -1.05
N PHE A 142 -3.39 4.11 -0.04
CA PHE A 142 -4.12 2.99 0.55
C PHE A 142 -5.32 3.47 1.37
N HIS A 143 -6.46 2.84 1.13
CA HIS A 143 -7.62 2.93 2.00
C HIS A 143 -8.14 1.53 2.29
N ARG A 144 -8.43 1.23 3.56
CA ARG A 144 -9.19 0.03 3.89
C ARG A 144 -10.66 0.27 3.54
N LEU A 145 -11.27 -0.71 2.88
CA LEU A 145 -12.60 -0.59 2.32
C LEU A 145 -13.45 -1.77 2.80
N LEU A 146 -14.45 -1.48 3.65
CA LEU A 146 -15.40 -2.47 4.14
C LEU A 146 -16.45 -2.74 3.06
N LEU A 147 -16.69 -4.00 2.72
CA LEU A 147 -17.77 -4.40 1.81
C LEU A 147 -19.13 -4.21 2.49
N LEU A 148 -20.04 -3.44 1.88
CA LEU A 148 -21.41 -3.29 2.33
C LEU A 148 -22.39 -4.21 1.58
N ASP A 149 -22.34 -4.18 0.25
CA ASP A 149 -23.21 -4.94 -0.63
C ASP A 149 -22.57 -5.15 -2.01
N GLN A 150 -23.38 -5.49 -3.03
CA GLN A 150 -22.91 -5.79 -4.38
C GLN A 150 -22.13 -4.67 -5.06
N SER A 151 -22.38 -3.40 -4.72
CA SER A 151 -21.78 -2.24 -5.40
C SER A 151 -21.25 -1.17 -4.45
N HIS A 152 -21.38 -1.34 -3.14
CA HIS A 152 -20.95 -0.34 -2.18
C HIS A 152 -19.89 -0.84 -1.21
N LEU A 153 -18.94 0.05 -0.95
CA LEU A 153 -17.89 -0.10 0.05
C LEU A 153 -17.97 1.07 1.04
N VAL A 154 -17.38 0.92 2.22
CA VAL A 154 -17.13 2.05 3.13
C VAL A 154 -15.64 2.28 3.25
N ALA A 155 -15.21 3.48 2.92
CA ALA A 155 -13.81 3.88 2.99
C ALA A 155 -13.45 4.49 4.35
N ARG A 156 -12.34 4.03 4.95
CA ARG A 156 -11.70 4.72 6.05
C ARG A 156 -10.73 5.77 5.50
N LEU A 157 -11.18 7.03 5.48
CA LEU A 157 -10.32 8.16 5.13
C LEU A 157 -9.66 8.72 6.40
N VAL A 158 -8.35 8.94 6.35
CA VAL A 158 -7.60 9.53 7.46
C VAL A 158 -7.78 11.04 7.42
N GLU A 159 -8.29 11.61 8.50
CA GLU A 159 -8.58 13.03 8.62
C GLU A 159 -7.36 13.92 8.30
N GLY A 160 -7.58 14.93 7.46
CA GLY A 160 -6.55 15.89 7.04
C GLY A 160 -5.54 15.35 6.02
N ARG A 161 -5.73 14.12 5.48
CA ARG A 161 -4.94 13.57 4.38
C ARG A 161 -5.56 13.89 3.02
N GLY A 162 -4.79 13.68 1.93
CA GLY A 162 -5.15 14.07 0.57
C GLY A 162 -6.60 13.75 0.18
N THR A 163 -7.01 12.48 0.23
CA THR A 163 -8.37 12.06 -0.14
C THR A 163 -9.44 12.65 0.78
N ASP A 164 -9.23 12.68 2.11
CA ASP A 164 -10.17 13.30 3.06
C ASP A 164 -10.33 14.81 2.78
N THR A 165 -9.21 15.49 2.53
CA THR A 165 -9.22 16.92 2.21
C THR A 165 -9.97 17.20 0.91
N LEU A 166 -9.77 16.36 -0.12
CA LEU A 166 -10.47 16.45 -1.39
C LEU A 166 -11.99 16.28 -1.21
N VAL A 167 -12.41 15.21 -0.52
CA VAL A 167 -13.82 14.93 -0.25
C VAL A 167 -14.49 16.08 0.53
N ARG A 168 -13.82 16.62 1.54
CA ARG A 168 -14.35 17.74 2.33
C ARG A 168 -14.47 19.06 1.56
N LYS A 169 -13.59 19.29 0.58
CA LYS A 169 -13.63 20.49 -0.29
C LYS A 169 -14.66 20.35 -1.41
N SER A 170 -14.94 19.14 -1.86
CA SER A 170 -15.84 18.90 -2.97
C SER A 170 -17.29 19.16 -2.59
N SER A 171 -18.03 19.82 -3.49
CA SER A 171 -19.50 19.94 -3.42
C SER A 171 -20.23 18.82 -4.17
N GLN A 172 -19.49 17.92 -4.80
CA GLN A 172 -19.98 16.77 -5.58
C GLN A 172 -19.29 15.50 -5.10
N ASP A 173 -19.81 14.35 -5.50
CA ASP A 173 -19.15 13.07 -5.28
C ASP A 173 -17.79 13.06 -5.98
N VAL A 174 -16.79 12.44 -5.33
CA VAL A 174 -15.40 12.45 -5.80
C VAL A 174 -15.14 11.16 -6.57
N GLU A 175 -14.70 11.27 -7.81
CA GLU A 175 -14.27 10.13 -8.61
C GLU A 175 -13.14 9.37 -7.94
N VAL A 176 -13.21 8.03 -7.97
CA VAL A 176 -12.19 7.14 -7.42
C VAL A 176 -12.03 5.90 -8.28
N ALA A 177 -10.79 5.45 -8.44
CA ALA A 177 -10.46 4.15 -9.01
C ALA A 177 -9.61 3.36 -8.00
N ILE A 178 -10.07 2.17 -7.60
CA ILE A 178 -9.41 1.33 -6.62
C ILE A 178 -8.67 0.22 -7.35
N CYS A 179 -7.35 0.28 -7.32
CA CYS A 179 -6.43 -0.65 -7.99
C CYS A 179 -6.07 -1.79 -7.04
N ILE A 180 -6.39 -3.04 -7.39
CA ILE A 180 -6.08 -4.26 -6.62
C ILE A 180 -5.13 -5.11 -7.45
N GLY A 181 -4.04 -5.61 -6.87
CA GLY A 181 -3.02 -6.35 -7.61
C GLY A 181 -2.09 -5.44 -8.40
N SER A 182 -1.67 -4.34 -7.82
CA SER A 182 -0.68 -3.42 -8.39
C SER A 182 0.75 -3.90 -8.16
N SER A 183 1.69 -3.39 -8.96
CA SER A 183 3.12 -3.69 -8.82
C SER A 183 3.70 -3.17 -7.49
N ILE A 184 4.81 -3.73 -7.03
CA ILE A 184 5.52 -3.29 -5.82
C ILE A 184 5.86 -1.79 -5.85
N PRO A 185 6.37 -1.20 -6.95
CA PRO A 185 6.57 0.24 -7.04
C PRO A 185 5.31 1.07 -6.74
N VAL A 186 4.15 0.66 -7.26
CA VAL A 186 2.87 1.34 -6.98
C VAL A 186 2.49 1.22 -5.51
N LEU A 187 2.65 0.02 -4.91
CA LEU A 187 2.35 -0.19 -3.50
C LEU A 187 3.26 0.64 -2.59
N LEU A 188 4.56 0.69 -2.89
CA LEU A 188 5.53 1.51 -2.14
C LEU A 188 5.23 3.01 -2.27
N ALA A 189 4.98 3.47 -3.48
CA ALA A 189 4.66 4.88 -3.73
C ALA A 189 3.36 5.30 -3.04
N ALA A 190 2.29 4.49 -3.14
CA ALA A 190 1.00 4.75 -2.48
C ALA A 190 1.09 4.73 -0.94
N ALA A 191 2.08 4.05 -0.36
CA ALA A 191 2.36 4.04 1.07
C ALA A 191 3.16 5.28 1.53
N THR A 192 3.78 6.03 0.62
CA THR A 192 4.46 7.28 0.94
C THR A 192 3.44 8.38 1.28
N SER A 193 3.88 9.47 1.81
CA SER A 193 3.05 10.66 2.00
C SER A 193 3.87 11.84 1.52
N PRO A 194 4.03 11.99 0.20
CA PRO A 194 4.79 13.09 -0.37
C PRO A 194 4.11 14.43 -0.09
N GLY A 195 4.78 15.52 -0.39
CA GLY A 195 4.21 16.84 -0.26
C GLY A 195 3.00 17.03 -1.20
N PRO A 196 2.12 18.03 -0.91
CA PRO A 196 0.96 18.31 -1.75
C PRO A 196 1.36 18.53 -3.22
N GLY A 197 0.63 17.92 -4.15
CA GLY A 197 0.87 18.04 -5.59
C GLY A 197 1.96 17.13 -6.15
N VAL A 198 2.56 16.27 -5.34
CA VAL A 198 3.45 15.21 -5.83
C VAL A 198 2.61 13.97 -6.12
N ASP A 199 2.68 13.50 -7.36
CA ASP A 199 1.96 12.33 -7.84
C ASP A 199 2.70 11.04 -7.46
N GLU A 200 2.08 10.19 -6.65
CA GLU A 200 2.65 8.92 -6.22
C GLU A 200 2.91 7.96 -7.40
N LEU A 201 2.10 8.02 -8.46
CA LEU A 201 2.34 7.17 -9.64
C LEU A 201 3.58 7.62 -10.44
N SER A 202 3.97 8.89 -10.33
CA SER A 202 5.25 9.38 -10.87
C SER A 202 6.45 8.86 -10.06
N ILE A 203 6.31 8.75 -8.73
CA ILE A 203 7.30 8.09 -7.88
C ILE A 203 7.43 6.60 -8.25
N ALA A 204 6.30 5.91 -8.43
CA ALA A 204 6.28 4.51 -8.87
C ALA A 204 6.98 4.33 -10.23
N ASN A 205 6.74 5.24 -11.18
CA ASN A 205 7.36 5.20 -12.50
C ASN A 205 8.87 5.40 -12.45
N THR A 206 9.37 6.21 -11.53
CA THR A 206 10.83 6.36 -11.31
C THR A 206 11.45 5.08 -10.75
N LEU A 207 10.75 4.38 -9.85
CA LEU A 207 11.21 3.07 -9.34
C LEU A 207 11.28 2.02 -10.44
N GLN A 208 10.21 1.93 -11.25
CA GLN A 208 10.15 1.06 -12.43
C GLN A 208 9.07 1.57 -13.39
N PRO A 209 9.23 1.39 -14.73
CA PRO A 209 8.23 1.82 -15.70
C PRO A 209 6.80 1.37 -15.32
N THR A 210 5.93 2.33 -15.10
CA THR A 210 4.54 2.14 -14.63
C THR A 210 3.58 2.90 -15.56
N PRO A 211 3.37 2.40 -16.80
CA PRO A 211 2.48 3.07 -17.74
C PRO A 211 1.05 3.08 -17.21
N LEU A 212 0.28 4.09 -17.60
CA LEU A 212 -1.10 4.29 -17.18
C LEU A 212 -2.07 4.08 -18.33
N VAL A 213 -3.33 3.81 -17.98
CA VAL A 213 -4.48 3.84 -18.90
C VAL A 213 -5.60 4.69 -18.30
N ARG A 214 -6.42 5.29 -19.14
CA ARG A 214 -7.63 5.99 -18.68
C ARG A 214 -8.68 4.99 -18.23
N CYS A 215 -9.34 5.27 -17.13
CA CYS A 215 -10.52 4.54 -16.68
C CYS A 215 -11.65 4.60 -17.71
N ARG A 216 -12.62 3.72 -17.57
CA ARG A 216 -13.76 3.58 -18.50
C ARG A 216 -14.92 4.51 -18.17
N THR A 217 -15.16 4.74 -16.88
CA THR A 217 -16.36 5.44 -16.38
C THR A 217 -16.06 6.69 -15.57
N VAL A 218 -14.80 6.92 -15.19
CA VAL A 218 -14.34 8.09 -14.44
C VAL A 218 -13.13 8.75 -15.12
N ASP A 219 -12.94 10.07 -14.95
CA ASP A 219 -11.81 10.81 -15.55
C ASP A 219 -10.52 10.66 -14.73
N LEU A 220 -10.13 9.41 -14.53
CA LEU A 220 -8.91 9.02 -13.81
C LEU A 220 -8.00 8.15 -14.69
N GLU A 221 -6.74 8.08 -14.30
CA GLU A 221 -5.72 7.26 -14.94
C GLU A 221 -5.12 6.31 -13.90
N VAL A 222 -5.03 5.02 -14.23
CA VAL A 222 -4.59 3.95 -13.34
C VAL A 222 -3.43 3.16 -13.96
N PRO A 223 -2.60 2.47 -13.16
CA PRO A 223 -1.54 1.63 -13.71
C PRO A 223 -2.13 0.55 -14.64
N ALA A 224 -1.63 0.51 -15.87
CA ALA A 224 -2.11 -0.36 -16.95
C ALA A 224 -2.01 -1.86 -16.61
N ASP A 225 -1.04 -2.23 -15.78
CA ASP A 225 -0.72 -3.61 -15.39
C ASP A 225 -1.42 -4.10 -14.11
N THR A 226 -2.30 -3.29 -13.51
CA THR A 226 -3.11 -3.68 -12.35
C THR A 226 -3.97 -4.92 -12.67
N GLU A 227 -4.19 -5.81 -11.71
CA GLU A 227 -5.00 -7.01 -11.92
C GLU A 227 -6.49 -6.71 -12.00
N ILE A 228 -7.02 -5.86 -11.09
CA ILE A 228 -8.43 -5.48 -10.97
C ILE A 228 -8.53 -4.00 -10.64
N VAL A 229 -9.43 -3.28 -11.31
CA VAL A 229 -9.75 -1.88 -11.04
C VAL A 229 -11.25 -1.75 -10.77
N LEU A 230 -11.60 -1.13 -9.65
CA LEU A 230 -12.96 -0.77 -9.29
C LEU A 230 -13.13 0.73 -9.52
N GLU A 231 -13.96 1.13 -10.46
CA GLU A 231 -14.24 2.52 -10.80
C GLU A 231 -15.53 2.99 -10.16
N GLY A 232 -15.58 4.19 -9.61
CA GLY A 232 -16.77 4.71 -8.95
C GLY A 232 -16.58 6.08 -8.30
N HIS A 233 -17.36 6.33 -7.27
CA HIS A 233 -17.41 7.64 -6.60
C HIS A 233 -17.43 7.50 -5.07
N ILE A 234 -16.66 8.32 -4.39
CA ILE A 234 -16.78 8.55 -2.94
C ILE A 234 -17.93 9.54 -2.76
N THR A 235 -19.01 9.08 -2.13
CA THR A 235 -20.25 9.86 -1.99
C THR A 235 -20.27 10.67 -0.69
N ALA A 236 -21.20 11.60 -0.59
CA ALA A 236 -21.48 12.32 0.65
C ALA A 236 -22.15 11.43 1.72
N SER A 237 -22.70 10.27 1.34
CA SER A 237 -23.31 9.33 2.26
C SER A 237 -22.26 8.68 3.15
N THR A 238 -22.63 8.34 4.38
CA THR A 238 -21.77 7.65 5.34
C THR A 238 -22.41 6.40 5.88
N ALA A 239 -21.59 5.42 6.24
CA ALA A 239 -22.01 4.19 6.92
C ALA A 239 -21.02 3.79 8.00
N ALA A 240 -21.42 2.86 8.87
CA ALA A 240 -20.54 2.34 9.92
C ALA A 240 -19.36 1.57 9.32
N GLU A 241 -18.14 1.93 9.71
CA GLU A 241 -16.86 1.31 9.35
C GLU A 241 -16.15 0.82 10.62
N GLY A 242 -15.65 -0.38 10.59
CA GLY A 242 -15.03 -1.04 11.75
C GLY A 242 -15.98 -2.00 12.47
N PRO A 243 -15.50 -2.66 13.54
CA PRO A 243 -14.11 -2.64 14.05
C PRO A 243 -13.10 -3.21 13.06
N PHE A 244 -11.84 -2.85 13.20
CA PHE A 244 -10.76 -3.35 12.33
C PHE A 244 -9.41 -3.33 13.06
N LEU A 245 -8.53 -4.30 12.78
CA LEU A 245 -7.21 -4.37 13.39
C LEU A 245 -6.28 -3.31 12.81
N ASP A 246 -5.75 -2.45 13.68
CA ASP A 246 -4.76 -1.44 13.30
C ASP A 246 -3.33 -2.00 13.23
N LEU A 247 -2.44 -1.25 12.59
CA LEU A 247 -1.00 -1.49 12.49
C LEU A 247 -0.34 -1.83 13.82
N THR A 248 -0.75 -1.17 14.90
CA THR A 248 -0.21 -1.35 16.26
C THR A 248 -0.69 -2.61 16.96
N GLY A 249 -1.56 -3.40 16.33
CA GLY A 249 -2.14 -4.61 16.92
C GLY A 249 -3.33 -4.31 17.85
N THR A 250 -3.86 -3.10 17.84
CA THR A 250 -5.06 -2.71 18.58
C THR A 250 -6.27 -2.66 17.65
N MET A 251 -7.46 -2.97 18.19
CA MET A 251 -8.71 -2.85 17.43
C MET A 251 -9.13 -1.38 17.33
N ASP A 252 -9.30 -0.90 16.11
CA ASP A 252 -9.90 0.41 15.86
C ASP A 252 -11.42 0.36 16.10
N LEU A 253 -11.99 1.45 16.59
CA LEU A 253 -13.41 1.53 16.93
C LEU A 253 -14.26 1.72 15.67
N VAL A 254 -15.56 1.39 15.80
CA VAL A 254 -16.55 1.73 14.76
C VAL A 254 -16.62 3.24 14.59
N ARG A 255 -16.56 3.70 13.34
CA ARG A 255 -16.67 5.11 12.93
C ARG A 255 -17.64 5.25 11.77
N GLN A 256 -18.01 6.46 11.44
CA GLN A 256 -18.66 6.76 10.17
C GLN A 256 -17.60 6.97 9.09
N GLY A 257 -17.67 6.17 8.03
CA GLY A 257 -16.83 6.30 6.84
C GLY A 257 -17.67 6.70 5.63
N HIS A 258 -17.05 7.28 4.61
CA HIS A 258 -17.72 7.62 3.37
C HIS A 258 -18.08 6.37 2.57
N VAL A 259 -19.28 6.33 2.03
CA VAL A 259 -19.71 5.27 1.11
C VAL A 259 -19.04 5.49 -0.25
N VAL A 260 -18.50 4.43 -0.81
CA VAL A 260 -17.95 4.38 -2.16
C VAL A 260 -18.88 3.55 -3.02
N GLU A 261 -19.48 4.15 -4.03
CA GLU A 261 -20.34 3.46 -5.00
C GLU A 261 -19.51 3.07 -6.21
N ILE A 262 -19.46 1.77 -6.52
CA ILE A 262 -18.73 1.23 -7.66
C ILE A 262 -19.69 1.09 -8.85
N SER A 263 -19.29 1.65 -9.99
CA SER A 263 -20.08 1.69 -11.22
C SER A 263 -19.55 0.76 -12.32
N CYS A 264 -18.26 0.37 -12.23
CA CYS A 264 -17.63 -0.51 -13.20
C CYS A 264 -16.48 -1.29 -12.55
N ILE A 265 -16.28 -2.53 -12.99
CA ILE A 265 -15.11 -3.33 -12.64
C ILE A 265 -14.39 -3.65 -13.95
N THR A 266 -13.08 -3.35 -14.02
CA THR A 266 -12.24 -3.81 -15.12
C THR A 266 -11.16 -4.72 -14.58
N HIS A 267 -10.75 -5.75 -15.32
CA HIS A 267 -9.75 -6.69 -14.83
C HIS A 267 -9.09 -7.49 -15.98
N ARG A 268 -7.99 -8.15 -15.63
CA ARG A 268 -7.34 -9.13 -16.50
C ARG A 268 -8.22 -10.37 -16.65
N HIS A 269 -8.13 -11.11 -17.77
CA HIS A 269 -8.88 -12.35 -17.95
C HIS A 269 -8.63 -13.38 -16.86
N ASP A 270 -7.38 -13.50 -16.43
CA ASP A 270 -6.90 -14.42 -15.41
C ASP A 270 -6.46 -13.67 -14.15
N ALA A 271 -7.26 -12.71 -13.71
CA ALA A 271 -6.92 -11.80 -12.63
C ALA A 271 -6.55 -12.52 -11.31
N ILE A 272 -5.59 -11.95 -10.61
CA ILE A 272 -5.15 -12.37 -9.28
C ILE A 272 -5.62 -11.32 -8.26
N TYR A 273 -6.40 -11.73 -7.27
CA TYR A 273 -6.80 -10.84 -6.19
C TYR A 273 -5.67 -10.69 -5.18
N GLN A 274 -5.21 -9.46 -4.93
CA GLN A 274 -4.21 -9.19 -3.91
C GLN A 274 -4.88 -8.90 -2.57
N ALA A 275 -4.43 -9.60 -1.52
CA ALA A 275 -4.84 -9.40 -0.13
C ALA A 275 -3.65 -8.97 0.73
N LEU A 276 -3.91 -8.18 1.76
CA LEU A 276 -2.93 -7.76 2.75
C LEU A 276 -3.49 -8.04 4.15
N LEU A 277 -2.70 -8.73 5.00
CA LEU A 277 -3.10 -9.01 6.38
C LEU A 277 -2.96 -7.77 7.26
N PRO A 278 -4.04 -7.24 7.85
CA PRO A 278 -3.96 -6.12 8.78
C PRO A 278 -3.07 -6.44 9.99
N GLY A 279 -2.20 -5.50 10.37
CA GLY A 279 -1.26 -5.69 11.46
C GLY A 279 -0.17 -6.73 11.22
N GLY A 280 -0.14 -7.38 10.04
CA GLY A 280 0.91 -8.33 9.64
C GLY A 280 2.21 -7.64 9.22
N LYS A 281 3.24 -8.43 8.91
CA LYS A 281 4.56 -7.91 8.51
C LYS A 281 4.49 -7.01 7.28
N GLU A 282 3.71 -7.40 6.26
CA GLU A 282 3.53 -6.62 5.03
C GLU A 282 2.95 -5.24 5.34
N HIS A 283 1.86 -5.17 6.13
CA HIS A 283 1.26 -3.91 6.54
C HIS A 283 2.27 -3.01 7.28
N ARG A 284 3.01 -3.60 8.23
CA ARG A 284 4.02 -2.87 9.02
C ARG A 284 5.17 -2.37 8.18
N LEU A 285 5.64 -3.16 7.21
CA LEU A 285 6.73 -2.78 6.33
C LEU A 285 6.31 -1.64 5.38
N LEU A 286 5.15 -1.77 4.73
CA LEU A 286 4.61 -0.73 3.85
C LEU A 286 4.36 0.59 4.57
N MET A 287 3.92 0.56 5.82
CA MET A 287 3.72 1.77 6.61
C MET A 287 5.03 2.34 7.18
N GLY A 288 5.98 1.47 7.54
CA GLY A 288 7.23 1.85 8.20
C GLY A 288 8.26 2.42 7.25
N MET A 289 8.50 1.80 6.10
CA MET A 289 9.55 2.24 5.16
C MET A 289 9.43 3.71 4.72
N PRO A 290 8.24 4.25 4.39
CA PRO A 290 8.12 5.67 4.10
C PRO A 290 8.49 6.58 5.30
N ARG A 291 8.36 6.09 6.53
CA ARG A 291 8.76 6.83 7.73
C ARG A 291 10.28 6.79 7.92
N GLU A 292 10.93 5.72 7.54
CA GLU A 292 12.40 5.67 7.50
C GLU A 292 12.95 6.77 6.57
N LEU A 293 12.31 7.01 5.42
CA LEU A 293 12.64 8.10 4.51
C LEU A 293 12.48 9.49 5.15
N THR A 294 11.37 9.74 5.84
CA THR A 294 11.14 11.03 6.48
C THR A 294 12.10 11.27 7.64
N ILE A 295 12.44 10.24 8.41
CA ILE A 295 13.48 10.30 9.45
C ILE A 295 14.84 10.59 8.82
N TYR A 296 15.21 9.83 7.77
CA TYR A 296 16.46 10.03 7.05
C TYR A 296 16.61 11.47 6.54
N ALA A 297 15.55 12.00 5.90
CA ALA A 297 15.56 13.35 5.37
C ALA A 297 15.76 14.41 6.49
N GLU A 298 15.09 14.29 7.63
CA GLU A 298 15.23 15.23 8.73
C GLU A 298 16.60 15.12 9.42
N VAL A 299 17.08 13.92 9.68
CA VAL A 299 18.40 13.72 10.31
C VAL A 299 19.53 14.19 9.39
N SER A 300 19.41 13.99 8.08
CA SER A 300 20.40 14.43 7.10
C SER A 300 20.58 15.97 7.03
N LYS A 301 19.62 16.74 7.54
CA LYS A 301 19.73 18.21 7.64
C LYS A 301 20.67 18.65 8.77
N VAL A 302 20.90 17.80 9.77
CA VAL A 302 21.63 18.19 10.99
C VAL A 302 22.95 17.44 11.19
N CYS A 303 23.09 16.23 10.61
CA CYS A 303 24.32 15.45 10.62
C CYS A 303 24.34 14.46 9.43
N LYS A 304 25.45 13.75 9.24
CA LYS A 304 25.53 12.73 8.18
C LYS A 304 24.81 11.46 8.62
N CYS A 305 23.56 11.27 8.16
CA CYS A 305 22.80 10.04 8.30
C CYS A 305 23.25 9.01 7.28
N THR A 306 23.47 7.77 7.70
CA THR A 306 23.92 6.66 6.83
C THR A 306 22.88 5.56 6.70
N ASN A 307 22.00 5.38 7.71
CA ASN A 307 20.90 4.43 7.63
C ASN A 307 19.80 4.76 8.65
N VAL A 308 18.59 4.29 8.38
CA VAL A 308 17.44 4.38 9.30
C VAL A 308 16.63 3.09 9.18
N VAL A 309 16.31 2.46 10.31
CA VAL A 309 15.45 1.27 10.36
C VAL A 309 14.43 1.43 11.47
N LEU A 310 13.16 1.25 11.15
CA LEU A 310 12.10 1.08 12.14
C LEU A 310 12.03 -0.41 12.52
N THR A 311 12.30 -0.72 13.79
CA THR A 311 12.55 -2.09 14.23
C THR A 311 11.31 -2.98 14.16
N PRO A 312 11.42 -4.22 13.62
CA PRO A 312 10.28 -5.14 13.52
C PRO A 312 9.61 -5.44 14.87
N GLY A 313 10.40 -5.53 15.96
CA GLY A 313 9.89 -5.78 17.31
C GLY A 313 8.97 -4.69 17.87
N SER A 314 8.96 -3.50 17.26
CA SER A 314 8.08 -2.39 17.60
C SER A 314 6.94 -2.19 16.57
N GLY A 315 6.68 -3.19 15.75
CA GLY A 315 5.71 -3.12 14.65
C GLY A 315 6.19 -2.27 13.48
N SER A 316 7.51 -2.08 13.32
CA SER A 316 8.12 -1.19 12.31
C SER A 316 7.53 0.23 12.33
N TRP A 317 7.18 0.72 13.53
CA TRP A 317 6.49 2.00 13.70
C TRP A 317 6.94 2.82 14.90
N LEU A 318 7.05 2.18 16.09
CA LEU A 318 7.22 2.92 17.33
C LEU A 318 8.68 3.15 17.72
N HIS A 319 9.61 2.32 17.26
CA HIS A 319 11.04 2.42 17.58
C HIS A 319 11.90 2.51 16.34
N GLY A 320 12.79 3.50 16.30
CA GLY A 320 13.78 3.68 15.23
C GLY A 320 15.21 3.47 15.71
N VAL A 321 16.04 2.96 14.82
CA VAL A 321 17.51 2.99 14.92
C VAL A 321 18.00 3.86 13.78
N VAL A 322 18.83 4.86 14.11
CA VAL A 322 19.40 5.80 13.14
C VAL A 322 20.91 5.70 13.22
N GLN A 323 21.54 5.37 12.12
CA GLN A 323 22.99 5.28 11.98
C GLN A 323 23.53 6.60 11.46
N ILE A 324 24.54 7.14 12.11
CA ILE A 324 25.18 8.40 11.72
C ILE A 324 26.70 8.25 11.65
N GLU A 325 27.33 9.05 10.79
CA GLU A 325 28.76 9.32 10.87
C GLU A 325 28.98 10.53 11.76
N LYS A 326 29.33 10.29 13.02
CA LYS A 326 29.51 11.36 14.02
C LYS A 326 30.73 12.21 13.69
N ARG A 327 30.55 13.53 13.59
CA ARG A 327 31.60 14.52 13.33
C ARG A 327 31.75 15.54 14.46
N ASP A 328 30.67 15.76 15.22
CA ASP A 328 30.56 16.71 16.30
C ASP A 328 30.03 16.00 17.55
N PRO A 329 30.49 16.37 18.77
CA PRO A 329 29.99 15.79 20.04
C PRO A 329 28.48 15.81 20.19
N ASP A 330 27.80 16.84 19.65
CA ASP A 330 26.35 17.04 19.73
C ASP A 330 25.55 16.39 18.64
N ASP A 331 26.17 15.74 17.63
CA ASP A 331 25.47 15.11 16.50
C ASP A 331 24.40 14.11 16.94
N GLY A 332 24.72 13.25 17.92
CA GLY A 332 23.77 12.27 18.43
C GLY A 332 22.51 12.92 19.02
N ARG A 333 22.65 14.04 19.76
CA ARG A 333 21.51 14.76 20.31
C ARG A 333 20.68 15.43 19.22
N ARG A 334 21.31 16.10 18.25
CA ARG A 334 20.63 16.72 17.10
C ARG A 334 19.89 15.67 16.27
N ALA A 335 20.49 14.50 16.07
CA ALA A 335 19.87 13.38 15.36
C ALA A 335 18.62 12.84 16.06
N ILE A 336 18.62 12.78 17.41
CA ILE A 336 17.43 12.38 18.19
C ILE A 336 16.26 13.33 17.92
N ASP A 337 16.48 14.63 18.07
CA ASP A 337 15.43 15.65 17.88
C ASP A 337 14.90 15.65 16.43
N ALA A 338 15.79 15.53 15.44
CA ALA A 338 15.45 15.45 14.04
C ALA A 338 14.67 14.17 13.70
N ALA A 339 15.05 13.03 14.28
CA ALA A 339 14.35 11.76 14.05
C ALA A 339 12.90 11.80 14.55
N PHE A 340 12.63 12.39 15.71
CA PHE A 340 11.25 12.59 16.20
C PHE A 340 10.46 13.56 15.34
N SER A 341 11.11 14.57 14.75
CA SER A 341 10.47 15.47 13.77
C SER A 341 10.06 14.73 12.49
N GLY A 342 10.90 13.79 12.02
CA GLY A 342 10.62 12.97 10.84
C GLY A 342 9.48 11.95 11.04
N HIS A 343 9.26 11.51 12.30
CA HIS A 343 8.19 10.58 12.63
C HIS A 343 7.55 10.85 14.00
N PRO A 344 6.54 11.74 14.07
CA PRO A 344 5.93 12.14 15.35
C PRO A 344 5.27 11.02 16.16
N SER A 345 4.89 9.90 15.52
CA SER A 345 4.32 8.73 16.22
C SER A 345 5.37 7.88 16.92
N MET A 346 6.65 8.04 16.61
CA MET A 346 7.74 7.27 17.20
C MET A 346 7.81 7.53 18.71
N LYS A 347 8.12 6.48 19.47
CA LYS A 347 8.20 6.53 20.95
C LYS A 347 9.63 6.36 21.45
N ARG A 348 10.51 5.82 20.63
CA ARG A 348 11.90 5.58 20.97
C ARG A 348 12.78 5.68 19.72
N VAL A 349 13.95 6.29 19.88
CA VAL A 349 15.02 6.26 18.88
C VAL A 349 16.34 5.93 19.55
N VAL A 350 17.16 5.16 18.85
CA VAL A 350 18.55 4.86 19.21
C VAL A 350 19.44 5.40 18.11
N ILE A 351 20.42 6.23 18.46
CA ILE A 351 21.42 6.69 17.51
C ILE A 351 22.67 5.83 17.70
N VAL A 352 23.20 5.33 16.60
CA VAL A 352 24.39 4.47 16.57
C VAL A 352 25.43 5.01 15.61
N ASP A 353 26.70 4.64 15.84
CA ASP A 353 27.81 4.95 14.95
C ASP A 353 27.82 4.01 13.71
N GLY A 354 28.59 4.36 12.68
CA GLY A 354 28.63 3.67 11.41
C GLY A 354 29.18 2.23 11.42
N ASP A 355 29.76 1.79 12.54
CA ASP A 355 30.30 0.45 12.75
C ASP A 355 29.27 -0.54 13.33
N VAL A 356 28.07 -0.05 13.68
CA VAL A 356 26.97 -0.88 14.18
C VAL A 356 26.14 -1.35 13.01
N ASP A 357 25.95 -2.66 12.87
CA ASP A 357 25.04 -3.24 11.89
C ASP A 357 23.57 -2.97 12.29
N VAL A 358 22.77 -2.43 11.34
CA VAL A 358 21.39 -1.92 11.58
C VAL A 358 20.40 -2.50 10.57
#